data_e1ba5a127a196b1f1b7d05750c0aee26
#
_entry.id   e1ba5a127a196b1f1b7d05750c0aee26
#
_cell.length_a   1.000
_cell.length_b   1.000
_cell.length_c   1.000
_cell.angle_alpha   90.00
_cell.angle_beta   90.00
_cell.angle_gamma   90.00
#
_symmetry.space_group_name_H-M   'P 1'
#
loop_
_entity.id
_entity.type
_entity.pdbx_description
1 polymer ?
#
loop_
_entity_poly.entity_id
_entity_poly.type
_entity_poly.pdbx_seq_one_letter_code
_entity_poly.pdbx_strand_id
1 'polypeptide(L)'
;MVREILLEKIQKVLAESFGLADFVPEIQQTKPDFEGDFTVVTFPLVKVLKKSPDIIATELGDKILSEVDFVENYNIVKGFLNLKLKDNVFLQSFKNLSENLEKITPKNETIMVEYSSPNTNKPLHLGHIRNNLLGFSIANILKEEGYNVIKTQIINDRGIHICKSMLAWEKFGNGATPESTQTKGDKLVGNYYVEFDKHYKAEIAQLKEQGMDEETAKKQAPSILEAQKMLLDWENGDEKVRNLWEKMNAWVYAGFAETYKRLGVDFDQVQYESQTYLLGKDLIKEGLDKGVFFTKEDGSVWCDLTDEGLDEKLLLRGDRTSVYMTQDLGTAVGRFADNDIQRLIYTVGNEQDYHFQILFKILKKLGYSWAEHLYHLSYGMVELPNGKMKSREGTVVDADDLMQEMYLTAKEKAQELGKLEALTEEEKEKSYEIVGLGALKYFMLKVDPKKKMLFNPEESVDFNGNTGPFIQYAYARIQSLLKRAEGTDFNFSENIALSENEKELIIALSEYKETVSKAAAALSPAHLANYVYEVVKLYNAFYQNNPILNNENEDVKKFRLYLSQLTGVVIRKSLHLLGIGVVDRM
;
A
#
# COMPACT_ATOMS: atom_id res chain seq x y z
N MET A 1 21.92 10.83 -5.84
CA MET A 1 22.63 12.13 -5.86
C MET A 1 24.15 11.98 -6.01
N VAL A 2 24.93 11.44 -5.05
CA VAL A 2 26.38 11.14 -5.28
C VAL A 2 26.56 10.23 -6.49
N ARG A 3 25.81 9.13 -6.53
CA ARG A 3 25.81 8.17 -7.65
C ARG A 3 25.42 8.81 -8.99
N GLU A 4 24.44 9.72 -9.00
CA GLU A 4 23.98 10.40 -10.23
C GLU A 4 25.04 11.39 -10.75
N ILE A 5 25.65 12.17 -9.84
CA ILE A 5 26.76 13.06 -10.18
C ILE A 5 27.93 12.24 -10.77
N LEU A 6 28.26 11.12 -10.13
CA LEU A 6 29.30 10.24 -10.59
C LEU A 6 28.96 9.60 -11.96
N LEU A 7 27.71 9.17 -12.15
CA LEU A 7 27.21 8.61 -13.40
C LEU A 7 27.36 9.61 -14.56
N GLU A 8 26.89 10.85 -14.35
CA GLU A 8 26.99 11.92 -15.35
C GLU A 8 28.45 12.17 -15.77
N LYS A 9 29.36 12.25 -14.79
CA LYS A 9 30.78 12.47 -15.07
C LYS A 9 31.42 11.30 -15.81
N ILE A 10 31.12 10.06 -15.42
CA ILE A 10 31.64 8.86 -16.09
C ILE A 10 31.06 8.74 -17.51
N GLN A 11 29.78 9.04 -17.72
CA GLN A 11 29.20 9.09 -19.07
C GLN A 11 29.93 10.09 -19.96
N LYS A 12 30.24 11.28 -19.41
CA LYS A 12 31.02 12.28 -20.14
C LYS A 12 32.41 11.77 -20.51
N VAL A 13 33.12 11.15 -19.58
CA VAL A 13 34.45 10.52 -19.85
C VAL A 13 34.34 9.43 -20.93
N LEU A 14 33.33 8.60 -20.87
CA LEU A 14 33.09 7.56 -21.88
C LEU A 14 32.78 8.15 -23.26
N ALA A 15 32.00 9.23 -23.32
CA ALA A 15 31.69 9.92 -24.57
C ALA A 15 32.93 10.58 -25.18
N GLU A 16 33.69 11.36 -24.39
CA GLU A 16 34.80 12.18 -24.86
C GLU A 16 36.08 11.38 -25.10
N SER A 17 36.40 10.42 -24.22
CA SER A 17 37.68 9.69 -24.29
C SER A 17 37.58 8.31 -24.99
N PHE A 18 36.35 7.73 -25.05
CA PHE A 18 36.15 6.39 -25.65
C PHE A 18 35.16 6.38 -26.81
N GLY A 19 34.55 7.51 -27.17
CA GLY A 19 33.57 7.62 -28.27
C GLY A 19 32.23 6.93 -28.00
N LEU A 20 31.88 6.75 -26.72
CA LEU A 20 30.70 5.98 -26.26
C LEU A 20 29.61 6.93 -25.69
N ALA A 21 29.10 7.85 -26.51
CA ALA A 21 28.13 8.86 -26.06
C ALA A 21 26.81 8.29 -25.53
N ASP A 22 26.33 7.18 -26.11
CA ASP A 22 25.05 6.56 -25.75
C ASP A 22 25.17 5.43 -24.70
N PHE A 23 26.38 5.19 -24.20
CA PHE A 23 26.61 4.12 -23.24
C PHE A 23 26.33 4.59 -21.80
N VAL A 24 25.43 3.87 -21.12
CA VAL A 24 25.13 4.11 -19.70
C VAL A 24 25.90 3.10 -18.85
N PRO A 25 26.93 3.53 -18.08
CA PRO A 25 27.69 2.60 -17.24
C PRO A 25 26.86 2.14 -16.04
N GLU A 26 27.03 0.89 -15.67
CA GLU A 26 26.48 0.34 -14.45
C GLU A 26 27.39 0.74 -13.27
N ILE A 27 26.84 1.47 -12.31
CA ILE A 27 27.52 1.89 -11.08
C ILE A 27 26.75 1.33 -9.89
N GLN A 28 27.45 0.65 -9.01
CA GLN A 28 26.92 0.09 -7.77
C GLN A 28 27.80 0.50 -6.58
N GLN A 29 27.26 0.42 -5.37
CA GLN A 29 28.05 0.62 -4.16
C GLN A 29 29.12 -0.46 -4.07
N THR A 30 30.35 -0.09 -3.67
CA THR A 30 31.44 -1.05 -3.52
C THR A 30 31.13 -2.02 -2.37
N LYS A 31 31.43 -3.31 -2.59
CA LYS A 31 31.20 -4.32 -1.55
C LYS A 31 32.15 -4.07 -0.36
N PRO A 32 31.71 -4.36 0.88
CA PRO A 32 32.50 -4.07 2.09
C PRO A 32 33.91 -4.69 2.13
N ASP A 33 34.13 -5.79 1.38
CA ASP A 33 35.44 -6.47 1.31
C ASP A 33 36.49 -5.76 0.42
N PHE A 34 36.08 -4.70 -0.29
CA PHE A 34 36.92 -3.97 -1.21
C PHE A 34 36.99 -2.48 -0.85
N GLU A 35 38.18 -1.88 -1.08
CA GLU A 35 38.33 -0.43 -0.93
C GLU A 35 37.61 0.33 -2.05
N GLY A 36 36.93 1.42 -1.70
CA GLY A 36 36.19 2.30 -2.62
C GLY A 36 34.77 2.56 -2.12
N ASP A 37 34.17 3.61 -2.65
CA ASP A 37 32.81 4.00 -2.35
C ASP A 37 31.83 3.47 -3.41
N PHE A 38 32.23 3.53 -4.68
CA PHE A 38 31.44 3.04 -5.82
C PHE A 38 32.25 2.18 -6.78
N THR A 39 31.60 1.18 -7.35
CA THR A 39 32.17 0.26 -8.35
C THR A 39 31.54 0.48 -9.71
N VAL A 40 32.34 0.71 -10.73
CA VAL A 40 31.94 0.72 -12.14
C VAL A 40 32.11 -0.69 -12.70
N VAL A 41 31.05 -1.26 -13.25
CA VAL A 41 31.05 -2.59 -13.87
C VAL A 41 31.58 -2.47 -15.31
N THR A 42 32.80 -2.95 -15.58
CA THR A 42 33.44 -2.79 -16.91
C THR A 42 33.08 -3.88 -17.91
N PHE A 43 32.49 -5.00 -17.49
CA PHE A 43 32.18 -6.15 -18.34
C PHE A 43 31.29 -5.82 -19.56
N PRO A 44 30.26 -4.95 -19.48
CA PRO A 44 29.50 -4.56 -20.66
C PRO A 44 30.33 -3.83 -21.71
N LEU A 45 31.40 -3.12 -21.30
CA LEU A 45 32.31 -2.39 -22.20
C LEU A 45 33.21 -3.31 -23.02
N VAL A 46 33.45 -4.55 -22.57
CA VAL A 46 34.28 -5.55 -23.28
C VAL A 46 33.80 -5.79 -24.72
N LYS A 47 32.50 -5.88 -24.91
CA LYS A 47 31.90 -6.11 -26.24
C LYS A 47 32.13 -4.94 -27.20
N VAL A 48 32.17 -3.73 -26.66
CA VAL A 48 32.29 -2.49 -27.45
C VAL A 48 33.76 -2.14 -27.70
N LEU A 49 34.58 -2.16 -26.64
CA LEU A 49 35.99 -1.76 -26.71
C LEU A 49 36.96 -2.88 -27.15
N LYS A 50 36.48 -4.14 -27.17
CA LYS A 50 37.27 -5.34 -27.57
C LYS A 50 38.60 -5.50 -26.80
N LYS A 51 38.60 -5.11 -25.53
CA LYS A 51 39.73 -5.23 -24.59
C LYS A 51 39.31 -6.07 -23.37
N SER A 52 40.30 -6.56 -22.61
CA SER A 52 40.00 -7.27 -21.37
C SER A 52 39.40 -6.32 -20.31
N PRO A 53 38.58 -6.83 -19.37
CA PRO A 53 37.98 -5.99 -18.31
C PRO A 53 39.02 -5.20 -17.51
N ASP A 54 40.16 -5.82 -17.18
CA ASP A 54 41.19 -5.15 -16.39
C ASP A 54 41.87 -4.00 -17.17
N ILE A 55 42.10 -4.15 -18.48
CA ILE A 55 42.63 -3.07 -19.33
C ILE A 55 41.62 -1.93 -19.42
N ILE A 56 40.35 -2.25 -19.64
CA ILE A 56 39.29 -1.24 -19.69
C ILE A 56 39.19 -0.50 -18.36
N ALA A 57 39.23 -1.24 -17.24
CA ALA A 57 39.16 -0.65 -15.90
C ALA A 57 40.37 0.29 -15.63
N THR A 58 41.58 -0.07 -16.10
CA THR A 58 42.77 0.79 -15.95
C THR A 58 42.63 2.07 -16.78
N GLU A 59 42.37 1.93 -18.09
CA GLU A 59 42.25 3.09 -18.98
C GLU A 59 41.12 4.04 -18.54
N LEU A 60 39.97 3.48 -18.13
CA LEU A 60 38.85 4.25 -17.64
C LEU A 60 39.14 4.90 -16.27
N GLY A 61 39.79 4.16 -15.36
CA GLY A 61 40.20 4.66 -14.05
C GLY A 61 41.18 5.83 -14.15
N ASP A 62 42.18 5.73 -15.00
CA ASP A 62 43.15 6.81 -15.26
C ASP A 62 42.48 8.06 -15.81
N LYS A 63 41.51 7.89 -16.72
CA LYS A 63 40.72 8.99 -17.27
C LYS A 63 39.84 9.64 -16.24
N ILE A 64 39.10 8.82 -15.48
CA ILE A 64 38.24 9.33 -14.39
C ILE A 64 39.08 10.09 -13.36
N LEU A 65 40.21 9.54 -12.92
CA LEU A 65 41.08 10.20 -11.95
C LEU A 65 41.61 11.55 -12.44
N SER A 66 41.86 11.69 -13.74
CA SER A 66 42.38 12.94 -14.33
C SER A 66 41.30 13.98 -14.64
N GLU A 67 40.03 13.57 -14.89
CA GLU A 67 38.98 14.44 -15.40
C GLU A 67 37.86 14.70 -14.37
N VAL A 68 37.80 13.89 -13.31
CA VAL A 68 36.78 14.01 -12.26
C VAL A 68 37.44 14.41 -10.94
N ASP A 69 37.35 15.68 -10.62
CA ASP A 69 38.09 16.34 -9.53
C ASP A 69 37.78 15.84 -8.13
N PHE A 70 36.61 15.24 -7.93
CA PHE A 70 36.20 14.65 -6.65
C PHE A 70 36.51 13.15 -6.51
N VAL A 71 37.10 12.50 -7.51
CA VAL A 71 37.68 11.16 -7.36
C VAL A 71 39.08 11.27 -6.76
N GLU A 72 39.30 10.59 -5.65
CA GLU A 72 40.56 10.62 -4.90
C GLU A 72 41.55 9.57 -5.41
N ASN A 73 41.05 8.35 -5.62
CA ASN A 73 41.84 7.21 -6.05
C ASN A 73 40.92 6.12 -6.64
N TYR A 74 41.50 5.10 -7.26
CA TYR A 74 40.79 3.90 -7.68
C TYR A 74 41.63 2.64 -7.47
N ASN A 75 40.94 1.50 -7.38
CA ASN A 75 41.56 0.18 -7.44
C ASN A 75 40.75 -0.75 -8.36
N ILE A 76 41.39 -1.82 -8.80
CA ILE A 76 40.79 -2.78 -9.73
C ILE A 76 40.82 -4.16 -9.11
N VAL A 77 39.68 -4.82 -9.06
CA VAL A 77 39.57 -6.19 -8.58
C VAL A 77 38.79 -7.02 -9.61
N LYS A 78 39.47 -7.90 -10.30
CA LYS A 78 38.88 -8.81 -11.31
C LYS A 78 37.98 -8.08 -12.34
N GLY A 79 38.48 -6.95 -12.85
CA GLY A 79 37.75 -6.14 -13.84
C GLY A 79 36.68 -5.20 -13.28
N PHE A 80 36.45 -5.19 -11.98
CA PHE A 80 35.62 -4.17 -11.31
C PHE A 80 36.50 -2.96 -10.99
N LEU A 81 36.08 -1.78 -11.43
CA LEU A 81 36.75 -0.52 -11.14
C LEU A 81 36.11 0.13 -9.91
N ASN A 82 36.78 0.05 -8.77
CA ASN A 82 36.31 0.65 -7.52
C ASN A 82 36.89 2.05 -7.36
N LEU A 83 36.05 3.05 -7.17
CA LEU A 83 36.42 4.45 -7.05
C LEU A 83 36.31 4.89 -5.59
N LYS A 84 37.34 5.57 -5.09
CA LYS A 84 37.34 6.29 -3.81
C LYS A 84 37.05 7.76 -4.07
N LEU A 85 36.06 8.32 -3.38
CA LEU A 85 35.64 9.70 -3.56
C LEU A 85 36.11 10.58 -2.39
N LYS A 86 36.37 11.84 -2.66
CA LYS A 86 36.66 12.83 -1.63
C LYS A 86 35.45 13.13 -0.77
N ASP A 87 35.64 13.43 0.50
CA ASP A 87 34.56 13.68 1.47
C ASP A 87 33.65 14.86 1.10
N ASN A 88 34.20 15.86 0.37
CA ASN A 88 33.44 17.04 -0.03
C ASN A 88 32.23 16.72 -0.94
N VAL A 89 32.29 15.69 -1.80
CA VAL A 89 31.15 15.32 -2.66
C VAL A 89 29.99 14.75 -1.84
N PHE A 90 30.29 14.01 -0.77
CA PHE A 90 29.26 13.50 0.15
C PHE A 90 28.64 14.63 0.94
N LEU A 91 29.43 15.58 1.47
CA LEU A 91 28.94 16.75 2.20
C LEU A 91 28.06 17.65 1.32
N GLN A 92 28.46 17.85 0.06
CA GLN A 92 27.66 18.59 -0.90
C GLN A 92 26.34 17.88 -1.23
N SER A 93 26.39 16.54 -1.40
CA SER A 93 25.20 15.72 -1.60
C SER A 93 24.26 15.80 -0.39
N PHE A 94 24.80 15.75 0.81
CA PHE A 94 24.04 15.87 2.06
C PHE A 94 23.34 17.23 2.18
N LYS A 95 24.03 18.32 1.87
CA LYS A 95 23.43 19.67 1.85
C LYS A 95 22.32 19.78 0.81
N ASN A 96 22.60 19.31 -0.40
CA ASN A 96 21.59 19.32 -1.46
C ASN A 96 20.35 18.47 -1.08
N LEU A 97 20.54 17.32 -0.43
CA LEU A 97 19.44 16.51 0.08
C LEU A 97 18.62 17.31 1.10
N SER A 98 19.28 17.95 2.09
CA SER A 98 18.60 18.70 3.14
C SER A 98 17.74 19.87 2.60
N GLU A 99 18.21 20.54 1.56
CA GLU A 99 17.51 21.66 0.91
C GLU A 99 16.34 21.21 0.01
N ASN A 100 16.39 19.99 -0.51
CA ASN A 100 15.45 19.52 -1.53
C ASN A 100 14.53 18.39 -1.06
N LEU A 101 14.73 17.84 0.15
CA LEU A 101 13.96 16.69 0.66
C LEU A 101 12.44 16.97 0.68
N GLU A 102 12.04 18.17 1.06
CA GLU A 102 10.64 18.58 1.15
C GLU A 102 10.04 19.08 -0.17
N LYS A 103 10.86 19.27 -1.21
CA LYS A 103 10.39 19.80 -2.50
C LYS A 103 9.72 18.72 -3.31
N ILE A 104 8.44 18.91 -3.61
CA ILE A 104 7.64 18.09 -4.51
C ILE A 104 7.51 18.82 -5.84
N THR A 105 7.83 18.16 -6.95
CA THR A 105 7.59 18.69 -8.29
C THR A 105 6.20 18.28 -8.75
N PRO A 106 5.23 19.20 -8.88
CA PRO A 106 3.89 18.85 -9.32
C PRO A 106 3.88 18.20 -10.71
N LYS A 107 3.14 17.13 -10.82
CA LYS A 107 2.79 16.49 -12.10
C LYS A 107 1.33 16.85 -12.39
N ASN A 108 1.06 17.44 -13.54
CA ASN A 108 -0.29 17.88 -13.93
C ASN A 108 -1.15 16.68 -14.38
N GLU A 109 -1.23 15.66 -13.53
CA GLU A 109 -1.97 14.42 -13.76
C GLU A 109 -2.69 14.04 -12.46
N THR A 110 -3.97 13.70 -12.58
CA THR A 110 -4.80 13.24 -11.46
C THR A 110 -5.02 11.74 -11.55
N ILE A 111 -4.72 11.04 -10.48
CA ILE A 111 -4.86 9.58 -10.37
C ILE A 111 -5.92 9.28 -9.32
N MET A 112 -6.93 8.48 -9.68
CA MET A 112 -7.89 7.96 -8.70
C MET A 112 -7.42 6.59 -8.21
N VAL A 113 -7.47 6.37 -6.89
CA VAL A 113 -7.13 5.10 -6.26
C VAL A 113 -8.34 4.61 -5.49
N GLU A 114 -8.91 3.48 -5.93
CA GLU A 114 -9.99 2.80 -5.23
C GLU A 114 -9.44 1.74 -4.30
N TYR A 115 -9.95 1.71 -3.07
CA TYR A 115 -9.67 0.65 -2.09
C TYR A 115 -10.79 0.55 -1.06
N SER A 116 -10.78 -0.49 -0.26
CA SER A 116 -11.75 -0.93 0.74
C SER A 116 -12.94 -1.69 0.16
N SER A 117 -13.90 -1.07 -0.48
CA SER A 117 -15.08 -1.68 -1.15
C SER A 117 -15.80 -2.77 -0.32
N PRO A 118 -16.20 -2.49 0.94
CA PRO A 118 -16.78 -3.49 1.82
C PRO A 118 -18.26 -3.73 1.56
N ASN A 119 -18.75 -4.93 1.96
CA ASN A 119 -20.18 -5.23 2.02
C ASN A 119 -20.75 -4.89 3.39
N THR A 120 -21.93 -4.27 3.46
CA THR A 120 -22.55 -3.83 4.73
C THR A 120 -23.25 -4.93 5.53
N ASN A 121 -23.04 -6.19 5.20
CA ASN A 121 -23.57 -7.34 5.94
C ASN A 121 -22.63 -7.91 7.00
N LYS A 122 -21.44 -7.35 7.17
CA LYS A 122 -20.41 -7.84 8.11
C LYS A 122 -19.37 -6.77 8.40
N PRO A 123 -18.64 -6.85 9.54
CA PRO A 123 -17.55 -5.95 9.85
C PRO A 123 -16.36 -6.14 8.87
N LEU A 124 -15.45 -5.17 8.88
CA LEU A 124 -14.17 -5.28 8.19
C LEU A 124 -13.34 -6.41 8.81
N HIS A 125 -12.47 -7.02 8.02
CA HIS A 125 -11.64 -8.14 8.45
C HIS A 125 -10.19 -8.00 7.93
N LEU A 126 -9.31 -8.91 8.32
CA LEU A 126 -7.88 -8.92 7.98
C LEU A 126 -7.61 -8.66 6.47
N GLY A 127 -8.42 -9.25 5.57
CA GLY A 127 -8.30 -8.97 4.12
C GLY A 127 -8.55 -7.51 3.77
N HIS A 128 -9.53 -6.86 4.44
CA HIS A 128 -9.79 -5.43 4.26
C HIS A 128 -8.65 -4.58 4.84
N ILE A 129 -8.01 -4.99 5.94
CA ILE A 129 -6.83 -4.28 6.47
C ILE A 129 -5.75 -4.20 5.41
N ARG A 130 -5.36 -5.33 4.79
CA ARG A 130 -4.35 -5.33 3.73
C ARG A 130 -4.75 -4.46 2.54
N ASN A 131 -5.99 -4.58 2.08
CA ASN A 131 -6.55 -3.77 1.00
C ASN A 131 -6.42 -2.27 1.30
N ASN A 132 -6.93 -1.86 2.45
CA ASN A 132 -6.93 -0.46 2.90
C ASN A 132 -5.51 0.09 2.99
N LEU A 133 -4.59 -0.65 3.59
CA LEU A 133 -3.21 -0.21 3.77
C LEU A 133 -2.46 -0.09 2.44
N LEU A 134 -2.66 -1.03 1.50
CA LEU A 134 -2.08 -0.95 0.16
C LEU A 134 -2.59 0.27 -0.59
N GLY A 135 -3.91 0.42 -0.70
CA GLY A 135 -4.51 1.55 -1.44
C GLY A 135 -4.13 2.90 -0.85
N PHE A 136 -4.23 3.05 0.47
CA PHE A 136 -3.88 4.27 1.18
C PHE A 136 -2.38 4.63 1.02
N SER A 137 -1.48 3.65 1.21
CA SER A 137 -0.05 3.89 1.06
C SER A 137 0.32 4.25 -0.38
N ILE A 138 -0.25 3.58 -1.39
CA ILE A 138 -0.03 3.93 -2.80
C ILE A 138 -0.52 5.34 -3.10
N ALA A 139 -1.69 5.73 -2.60
CA ALA A 139 -2.20 7.09 -2.76
C ALA A 139 -1.24 8.13 -2.18
N ASN A 140 -0.69 7.88 -0.97
CA ASN A 140 0.29 8.78 -0.35
C ASN A 140 1.61 8.84 -1.13
N ILE A 141 2.12 7.70 -1.61
CA ILE A 141 3.36 7.62 -2.41
C ILE A 141 3.19 8.37 -3.74
N LEU A 142 2.06 8.20 -4.43
CA LEU A 142 1.75 8.93 -5.65
C LEU A 142 1.66 10.44 -5.40
N LYS A 143 1.08 10.85 -4.28
CA LYS A 143 1.02 12.27 -3.88
C LYS A 143 2.41 12.85 -3.58
N GLU A 144 3.27 12.11 -2.89
CA GLU A 144 4.67 12.52 -2.64
C GLU A 144 5.47 12.60 -3.95
N GLU A 145 5.15 11.76 -4.95
CA GLU A 145 5.74 11.80 -6.29
C GLU A 145 5.25 13.00 -7.14
N GLY A 146 4.25 13.75 -6.64
CA GLY A 146 3.75 14.98 -7.24
C GLY A 146 2.45 14.87 -8.04
N TYR A 147 1.79 13.71 -8.04
CA TYR A 147 0.47 13.54 -8.65
C TYR A 147 -0.64 14.15 -7.79
N ASN A 148 -1.70 14.63 -8.44
CA ASN A 148 -2.96 14.84 -7.76
C ASN A 148 -3.62 13.47 -7.53
N VAL A 149 -4.08 13.20 -6.32
CA VAL A 149 -4.63 11.88 -5.98
C VAL A 149 -6.02 12.03 -5.37
N ILE A 150 -6.98 11.28 -5.91
CA ILE A 150 -8.33 11.12 -5.37
C ILE A 150 -8.44 9.71 -4.79
N LYS A 151 -8.67 9.61 -3.48
CA LYS A 151 -8.92 8.35 -2.78
C LYS A 151 -10.42 8.07 -2.79
N THR A 152 -10.84 6.93 -3.33
CA THR A 152 -12.25 6.56 -3.44
C THR A 152 -12.52 5.15 -2.93
N GLN A 153 -13.74 4.92 -2.49
CA GLN A 153 -14.28 3.59 -2.20
C GLN A 153 -15.70 3.46 -2.75
N ILE A 154 -16.11 2.21 -2.99
CA ILE A 154 -17.51 1.87 -3.23
C ILE A 154 -17.99 0.97 -2.09
N ILE A 155 -19.08 1.35 -1.42
CA ILE A 155 -19.69 0.54 -0.37
C ILE A 155 -20.80 -0.28 -0.98
N ASN A 156 -20.72 -1.61 -0.83
CA ASN A 156 -21.73 -2.55 -1.32
C ASN A 156 -22.85 -2.67 -0.27
N ASP A 157 -23.81 -1.76 -0.36
CA ASP A 157 -24.88 -1.56 0.62
C ASP A 157 -26.24 -2.12 0.18
N ARG A 158 -26.28 -2.85 -0.97
CA ARG A 158 -27.50 -3.50 -1.47
C ARG A 158 -27.25 -4.96 -1.86
N GLY A 159 -28.36 -5.68 -2.10
CA GLY A 159 -28.33 -7.05 -2.59
C GLY A 159 -28.76 -8.07 -1.55
N ILE A 160 -28.81 -9.32 -1.98
CA ILE A 160 -29.38 -10.42 -1.19
C ILE A 160 -28.69 -10.62 0.17
N HIS A 161 -27.37 -10.36 0.26
CA HIS A 161 -26.63 -10.53 1.51
C HIS A 161 -27.03 -9.50 2.55
N ILE A 162 -27.38 -8.27 2.12
CA ILE A 162 -27.86 -7.23 3.02
C ILE A 162 -29.26 -7.59 3.51
N CYS A 163 -30.16 -8.02 2.60
CA CYS A 163 -31.50 -8.47 2.95
C CYS A 163 -31.51 -9.66 3.93
N LYS A 164 -30.52 -10.55 3.87
CA LYS A 164 -30.35 -11.65 4.85
C LYS A 164 -30.17 -11.12 6.28
N SER A 165 -29.29 -10.14 6.46
CA SER A 165 -29.08 -9.50 7.77
C SER A 165 -30.34 -8.75 8.24
N MET A 166 -30.98 -8.02 7.32
CA MET A 166 -32.22 -7.27 7.61
C MET A 166 -33.35 -8.21 8.06
N LEU A 167 -33.57 -9.30 7.33
CA LEU A 167 -34.61 -10.29 7.66
C LEU A 167 -34.36 -10.95 9.02
N ALA A 168 -33.10 -11.34 9.29
CA ALA A 168 -32.76 -11.93 10.58
C ALA A 168 -32.96 -10.94 11.74
N TRP A 169 -32.59 -9.67 11.55
CA TRP A 169 -32.83 -8.64 12.55
C TRP A 169 -34.35 -8.42 12.79
N GLU A 170 -35.14 -8.36 11.72
CA GLU A 170 -36.59 -8.21 11.82
C GLU A 170 -37.24 -9.37 12.58
N LYS A 171 -36.78 -10.62 12.33
CA LYS A 171 -37.38 -11.83 12.97
C LYS A 171 -36.85 -12.09 14.38
N PHE A 172 -35.59 -11.84 14.65
CA PHE A 172 -34.93 -12.30 15.88
C PHE A 172 -34.32 -11.16 16.71
N GLY A 173 -34.26 -9.94 16.16
CA GLY A 173 -33.60 -8.81 16.81
C GLY A 173 -34.36 -8.17 17.97
N ASN A 174 -35.69 -8.38 18.06
CA ASN A 174 -36.50 -7.79 19.12
C ASN A 174 -36.28 -6.28 19.35
N GLY A 175 -35.97 -5.53 18.27
CA GLY A 175 -35.65 -4.12 18.33
C GLY A 175 -34.24 -3.75 18.82
N ALA A 176 -33.32 -4.70 18.91
CA ALA A 176 -31.94 -4.45 19.30
C ALA A 176 -31.26 -3.38 18.42
N THR A 177 -30.53 -2.46 19.06
CA THR A 177 -29.73 -1.41 18.41
C THR A 177 -28.30 -1.46 18.92
N PRO A 178 -27.34 -0.81 18.24
CA PRO A 178 -25.97 -0.69 18.75
C PRO A 178 -25.91 -0.17 20.18
N GLU A 179 -26.70 0.82 20.51
CA GLU A 179 -26.77 1.44 21.84
C GLU A 179 -27.34 0.48 22.88
N SER A 180 -28.45 -0.22 22.57
CA SER A 180 -29.11 -1.13 23.53
C SER A 180 -28.27 -2.37 23.83
N THR A 181 -27.43 -2.79 22.87
CA THR A 181 -26.56 -3.99 22.98
C THR A 181 -25.12 -3.66 23.32
N GLN A 182 -24.73 -2.40 23.32
CA GLN A 182 -23.35 -1.94 23.44
C GLN A 182 -22.41 -2.64 22.44
N THR A 183 -22.96 -2.92 21.25
CA THR A 183 -22.23 -3.60 20.17
C THR A 183 -22.06 -2.64 19.01
N LYS A 184 -20.86 -2.54 18.45
CA LYS A 184 -20.57 -1.73 17.27
C LYS A 184 -21.52 -2.09 16.11
N GLY A 185 -21.99 -1.11 15.34
CA GLY A 185 -23.09 -1.28 14.38
C GLY A 185 -22.83 -2.34 13.30
N ASP A 186 -21.65 -2.36 12.70
CA ASP A 186 -21.25 -3.35 11.69
C ASP A 186 -21.14 -4.77 12.29
N LYS A 187 -20.67 -4.89 13.53
CA LYS A 187 -20.62 -6.16 14.28
C LYS A 187 -22.02 -6.65 14.63
N LEU A 188 -22.92 -5.76 15.04
CA LEU A 188 -24.32 -6.11 15.31
C LEU A 188 -25.00 -6.65 14.04
N VAL A 189 -24.89 -5.96 12.91
CA VAL A 189 -25.46 -6.41 11.63
C VAL A 189 -24.82 -7.72 11.17
N GLY A 190 -23.52 -7.87 11.34
CA GLY A 190 -22.77 -9.10 11.07
C GLY A 190 -23.29 -10.30 11.89
N ASN A 191 -23.63 -10.09 13.16
CA ASN A 191 -24.20 -11.14 14.02
C ASN A 191 -25.54 -11.64 13.45
N TYR A 192 -26.39 -10.76 12.92
CA TYR A 192 -27.64 -11.18 12.26
C TYR A 192 -27.41 -11.86 10.92
N TYR A 193 -26.34 -11.54 10.21
CA TYR A 193 -25.96 -12.32 9.02
C TYR A 193 -25.62 -13.78 9.39
N VAL A 194 -24.89 -13.99 10.47
CA VAL A 194 -24.58 -15.33 11.00
C VAL A 194 -25.84 -16.04 11.48
N GLU A 195 -26.74 -15.32 12.17
CA GLU A 195 -28.02 -15.89 12.63
C GLU A 195 -28.91 -16.32 11.45
N PHE A 196 -28.97 -15.52 10.37
CA PHE A 196 -29.62 -15.93 9.13
C PHE A 196 -29.05 -17.26 8.60
N ASP A 197 -27.73 -17.37 8.48
CA ASP A 197 -27.08 -18.55 7.94
C ASP A 197 -27.36 -19.80 8.76
N LYS A 198 -27.44 -19.69 10.07
CA LYS A 198 -27.81 -20.77 10.99
C LYS A 198 -29.24 -21.27 10.73
N HIS A 199 -30.23 -20.37 10.63
CA HIS A 199 -31.61 -20.74 10.34
C HIS A 199 -31.75 -21.32 8.93
N TYR A 200 -31.12 -20.71 7.94
CA TYR A 200 -31.11 -21.17 6.56
C TYR A 200 -30.54 -22.59 6.40
N LYS A 201 -29.44 -22.90 7.10
CA LYS A 201 -28.89 -24.27 7.12
C LYS A 201 -29.83 -25.29 7.77
N ALA A 202 -30.54 -24.91 8.83
CA ALA A 202 -31.54 -25.77 9.48
C ALA A 202 -32.72 -26.05 8.55
N GLU A 203 -33.24 -25.03 7.83
CA GLU A 203 -34.31 -25.20 6.83
C GLU A 203 -33.88 -26.12 5.69
N ILE A 204 -32.66 -25.96 5.16
CA ILE A 204 -32.11 -26.86 4.13
C ILE A 204 -32.06 -28.31 4.63
N ALA A 205 -31.60 -28.54 5.87
CA ALA A 205 -31.56 -29.87 6.46
C ALA A 205 -32.96 -30.51 6.52
N GLN A 206 -33.98 -29.75 6.97
CA GLN A 206 -35.35 -30.21 7.02
C GLN A 206 -35.92 -30.58 5.64
N LEU A 207 -35.66 -29.74 4.62
CA LEU A 207 -36.10 -30.00 3.26
C LEU A 207 -35.41 -31.25 2.66
N LYS A 208 -34.16 -31.50 2.98
CA LYS A 208 -33.42 -32.71 2.58
C LYS A 208 -34.00 -33.96 3.27
N GLU A 209 -34.39 -33.90 4.55
CA GLU A 209 -35.07 -35.00 5.25
C GLU A 209 -36.44 -35.33 4.61
N GLN A 210 -37.09 -34.33 3.98
CA GLN A 210 -38.32 -34.49 3.21
C GLN A 210 -38.10 -35.04 1.79
N GLY A 211 -36.84 -35.36 1.42
CA GLY A 211 -36.49 -35.99 0.14
C GLY A 211 -36.08 -35.00 -0.96
N MET A 212 -35.89 -33.74 -0.63
CA MET A 212 -35.44 -32.73 -1.59
C MET A 212 -33.91 -32.80 -1.79
N ASP A 213 -33.43 -32.66 -3.02
CA ASP A 213 -32.01 -32.52 -3.28
C ASP A 213 -31.45 -31.22 -2.73
N GLU A 214 -30.14 -31.19 -2.46
CA GLU A 214 -29.51 -30.06 -1.79
C GLU A 214 -29.61 -28.72 -2.55
N GLU A 215 -29.48 -28.77 -3.89
CA GLU A 215 -29.52 -27.55 -4.71
C GLU A 215 -30.93 -26.96 -4.77
N THR A 216 -31.94 -27.81 -4.83
CA THR A 216 -33.35 -27.40 -4.76
C THR A 216 -33.68 -26.90 -3.35
N ALA A 217 -33.24 -27.58 -2.30
CA ALA A 217 -33.45 -27.19 -0.91
C ALA A 217 -32.83 -25.79 -0.63
N LYS A 218 -31.63 -25.51 -1.12
CA LYS A 218 -31.01 -24.17 -1.03
C LYS A 218 -31.83 -23.07 -1.69
N LYS A 219 -32.52 -23.36 -2.78
CA LYS A 219 -33.34 -22.39 -3.53
C LYS A 219 -34.75 -22.21 -2.94
N GLN A 220 -35.25 -23.22 -2.24
CA GLN A 220 -36.64 -23.26 -1.74
C GLN A 220 -36.75 -23.10 -0.22
N ALA A 221 -35.65 -22.96 0.49
CA ALA A 221 -35.70 -22.66 1.92
C ALA A 221 -36.49 -21.38 2.19
N PRO A 222 -37.42 -21.38 3.16
CA PRO A 222 -38.29 -20.23 3.43
C PRO A 222 -37.54 -18.91 3.63
N SER A 223 -36.47 -18.93 4.40
CA SER A 223 -35.70 -17.72 4.70
C SER A 223 -35.04 -17.11 3.46
N ILE A 224 -34.54 -17.92 2.49
CA ILE A 224 -33.95 -17.36 1.28
C ILE A 224 -35.01 -16.77 0.35
N LEU A 225 -36.19 -17.37 0.27
CA LEU A 225 -37.32 -16.85 -0.51
C LEU A 225 -37.81 -15.51 0.08
N GLU A 226 -37.92 -15.40 1.40
CA GLU A 226 -38.27 -14.16 2.06
C GLU A 226 -37.20 -13.07 1.86
N ALA A 227 -35.92 -13.40 1.94
CA ALA A 227 -34.83 -12.45 1.66
C ALA A 227 -34.85 -11.99 0.19
N GLN A 228 -35.14 -12.88 -0.77
CA GLN A 228 -35.33 -12.52 -2.19
C GLN A 228 -36.52 -11.60 -2.38
N LYS A 229 -37.65 -11.88 -1.69
CA LYS A 229 -38.80 -11.00 -1.71
C LYS A 229 -38.47 -9.62 -1.13
N MET A 230 -37.75 -9.57 0.00
CA MET A 230 -37.30 -8.31 0.59
C MET A 230 -36.43 -7.49 -0.37
N LEU A 231 -35.56 -8.14 -1.17
CA LEU A 231 -34.78 -7.45 -2.19
C LEU A 231 -35.66 -6.86 -3.29
N LEU A 232 -36.66 -7.61 -3.76
CA LEU A 232 -37.63 -7.11 -4.75
C LEU A 232 -38.47 -5.95 -4.18
N ASP A 233 -38.93 -6.06 -2.95
CA ASP A 233 -39.67 -4.99 -2.27
C ASP A 233 -38.78 -3.73 -2.14
N TRP A 234 -37.49 -3.89 -1.82
CA TRP A 234 -36.50 -2.79 -1.81
C TRP A 234 -36.36 -2.13 -3.20
N GLU A 235 -36.25 -2.93 -4.26
CA GLU A 235 -36.13 -2.44 -5.65
C GLU A 235 -37.40 -1.73 -6.12
N ASN A 236 -38.57 -2.19 -5.69
CA ASN A 236 -39.87 -1.58 -5.98
C ASN A 236 -40.17 -0.34 -5.10
N GLY A 237 -39.28 0.00 -4.18
CA GLY A 237 -39.44 1.20 -3.33
C GLY A 237 -40.36 1.04 -2.14
N ASP A 238 -40.57 -0.19 -1.64
CA ASP A 238 -41.37 -0.41 -0.43
C ASP A 238 -40.78 0.39 0.75
N GLU A 239 -41.60 1.26 1.31
CA GLU A 239 -41.17 2.23 2.33
C GLU A 239 -40.68 1.55 3.60
N LYS A 240 -41.32 0.47 4.05
CA LYS A 240 -40.94 -0.27 5.25
C LYS A 240 -39.55 -0.91 5.07
N VAL A 241 -39.34 -1.55 3.94
CA VAL A 241 -38.07 -2.21 3.64
C VAL A 241 -36.94 -1.18 3.45
N ARG A 242 -37.22 -0.05 2.77
CA ARG A 242 -36.26 1.05 2.61
C ARG A 242 -35.86 1.67 3.94
N ASN A 243 -36.80 1.95 4.83
CA ASN A 243 -36.51 2.50 6.15
C ASN A 243 -35.66 1.53 7.01
N LEU A 244 -35.95 0.23 6.94
CA LEU A 244 -35.13 -0.78 7.63
C LEU A 244 -33.72 -0.82 7.07
N TRP A 245 -33.59 -0.82 5.74
CA TRP A 245 -32.31 -0.80 5.03
C TRP A 245 -31.47 0.44 5.39
N GLU A 246 -32.07 1.64 5.36
CA GLU A 246 -31.40 2.89 5.75
C GLU A 246 -30.91 2.84 7.20
N LYS A 247 -31.76 2.38 8.10
CA LYS A 247 -31.44 2.25 9.52
C LYS A 247 -30.26 1.34 9.77
N MET A 248 -30.26 0.14 9.19
CA MET A 248 -29.21 -0.85 9.43
C MET A 248 -27.91 -0.47 8.73
N ASN A 249 -27.97 0.08 7.51
CA ASN A 249 -26.77 0.58 6.84
C ASN A 249 -26.15 1.79 7.57
N ALA A 250 -26.96 2.68 8.15
CA ALA A 250 -26.43 3.78 8.97
C ALA A 250 -25.57 3.26 10.14
N TRP A 251 -25.99 2.17 10.79
CA TRP A 251 -25.20 1.53 11.85
C TRP A 251 -23.86 0.98 11.31
N VAL A 252 -23.90 0.34 10.14
CA VAL A 252 -22.68 -0.21 9.52
C VAL A 252 -21.73 0.89 9.08
N TYR A 253 -22.23 1.96 8.48
CA TYR A 253 -21.39 3.10 8.06
C TYR A 253 -20.70 3.75 9.25
N ALA A 254 -21.41 3.94 10.37
CA ALA A 254 -20.82 4.44 11.60
C ALA A 254 -19.71 3.49 12.11
N GLY A 255 -19.97 2.17 12.10
CA GLY A 255 -18.99 1.17 12.47
C GLY A 255 -17.75 1.18 11.57
N PHE A 256 -17.91 1.24 10.26
CA PHE A 256 -16.78 1.36 9.32
C PHE A 256 -15.96 2.63 9.55
N ALA A 257 -16.62 3.77 9.80
CA ALA A 257 -15.95 5.02 10.07
C ALA A 257 -15.04 4.93 11.32
N GLU A 258 -15.47 4.24 12.37
CA GLU A 258 -14.64 3.98 13.56
C GLU A 258 -13.42 3.15 13.22
N THR A 259 -13.58 2.05 12.46
CA THR A 259 -12.46 1.19 12.02
C THR A 259 -11.47 1.96 11.15
N TYR A 260 -11.95 2.73 10.16
CA TYR A 260 -11.08 3.53 9.29
C TYR A 260 -10.31 4.59 10.09
N LYS A 261 -10.98 5.27 11.02
CA LYS A 261 -10.34 6.26 11.90
C LYS A 261 -9.22 5.62 12.72
N ARG A 262 -9.47 4.45 13.34
CA ARG A 262 -8.47 3.71 14.13
C ARG A 262 -7.32 3.23 13.24
N LEU A 263 -7.64 2.68 12.08
CA LEU A 263 -6.64 2.24 11.10
C LEU A 263 -5.87 3.42 10.48
N GLY A 264 -6.36 4.66 10.60
CA GLY A 264 -5.74 5.84 10.04
C GLY A 264 -5.79 5.88 8.51
N VAL A 265 -6.90 5.44 7.92
CA VAL A 265 -7.20 5.55 6.48
C VAL A 265 -8.42 6.42 6.25
N ASP A 266 -8.48 7.10 5.13
CA ASP A 266 -9.54 8.03 4.76
C ASP A 266 -9.85 7.97 3.27
N PHE A 267 -10.92 8.64 2.84
CA PHE A 267 -11.37 8.71 1.46
C PHE A 267 -11.81 10.13 1.12
N ASP A 268 -11.48 10.59 -0.08
CA ASP A 268 -11.95 11.87 -0.61
C ASP A 268 -13.36 11.75 -1.19
N GLN A 269 -13.71 10.55 -1.70
CA GLN A 269 -15.02 10.25 -2.26
C GLN A 269 -15.52 8.89 -1.78
N VAL A 270 -16.81 8.79 -1.51
CA VAL A 270 -17.49 7.53 -1.17
C VAL A 270 -18.66 7.34 -2.13
N GLN A 271 -18.69 6.21 -2.81
CA GLN A 271 -19.79 5.78 -3.66
C GLN A 271 -20.55 4.64 -2.98
N TYR A 272 -21.84 4.50 -3.28
CA TYR A 272 -22.69 3.45 -2.73
C TYR A 272 -23.28 2.63 -3.88
N GLU A 273 -23.25 1.30 -3.77
CA GLU A 273 -23.82 0.41 -4.79
C GLU A 273 -25.30 0.70 -5.02
N SER A 274 -26.05 1.06 -3.97
CA SER A 274 -27.45 1.48 -4.06
C SER A 274 -27.71 2.68 -4.98
N GLN A 275 -26.66 3.49 -5.25
CA GLN A 275 -26.74 4.63 -6.17
C GLN A 275 -26.15 4.32 -7.54
N THR A 276 -25.19 3.38 -7.62
CA THR A 276 -24.44 3.09 -8.84
C THR A 276 -24.98 1.88 -9.62
N TYR A 277 -25.83 1.04 -9.02
CA TYR A 277 -26.28 -0.21 -9.64
C TYR A 277 -27.07 -0.03 -10.95
N LEU A 278 -27.64 1.16 -11.18
CA LEU A 278 -28.32 1.52 -12.44
C LEU A 278 -27.38 2.10 -13.49
N LEU A 279 -26.17 2.51 -13.09
CA LEU A 279 -25.16 2.96 -14.03
C LEU A 279 -24.79 1.82 -14.96
N GLY A 280 -24.57 2.13 -16.22
CA GLY A 280 -24.23 1.12 -17.23
C GLY A 280 -25.40 0.63 -18.07
N LYS A 281 -26.68 0.91 -17.73
CA LYS A 281 -27.80 0.59 -18.62
C LYS A 281 -27.71 1.34 -19.95
N ASP A 282 -27.28 2.60 -19.91
CA ASP A 282 -27.08 3.40 -21.11
C ASP A 282 -25.89 2.89 -21.94
N LEU A 283 -24.87 2.33 -21.28
CA LEU A 283 -23.73 1.69 -21.95
C LEU A 283 -24.12 0.42 -22.70
N ILE A 284 -25.14 -0.31 -22.22
CA ILE A 284 -25.69 -1.46 -22.97
C ILE A 284 -26.22 -1.00 -24.31
N LYS A 285 -26.99 0.10 -24.33
CA LYS A 285 -27.50 0.68 -25.57
C LYS A 285 -26.36 1.16 -26.48
N GLU A 286 -25.41 1.90 -25.92
CA GLU A 286 -24.23 2.37 -26.65
C GLU A 286 -23.46 1.22 -27.29
N GLY A 287 -23.22 0.13 -26.55
CA GLY A 287 -22.50 -1.03 -27.05
C GLY A 287 -23.26 -1.79 -28.18
N LEU A 288 -24.60 -1.87 -28.09
CA LEU A 288 -25.44 -2.44 -29.12
C LEU A 288 -25.42 -1.54 -30.39
N ASP A 289 -25.55 -0.23 -30.23
CA ASP A 289 -25.54 0.73 -31.32
C ASP A 289 -24.19 0.74 -32.09
N LYS A 290 -23.08 0.52 -31.35
CA LYS A 290 -21.73 0.37 -31.92
C LYS A 290 -21.41 -1.02 -32.46
N GLY A 291 -22.30 -2.01 -32.28
CA GLY A 291 -22.05 -3.41 -32.67
C GLY A 291 -20.97 -4.11 -31.83
N VAL A 292 -20.59 -3.57 -30.67
CA VAL A 292 -19.67 -4.19 -29.71
C VAL A 292 -20.39 -5.24 -28.89
N PHE A 293 -21.67 -5.03 -28.59
CA PHE A 293 -22.54 -5.96 -27.88
C PHE A 293 -23.57 -6.57 -28.84
N PHE A 294 -24.06 -7.75 -28.50
CA PHE A 294 -25.10 -8.44 -29.29
C PHE A 294 -26.14 -9.07 -28.35
N THR A 295 -27.34 -9.31 -28.91
CA THR A 295 -28.45 -9.91 -28.17
C THR A 295 -28.61 -11.36 -28.59
N LYS A 296 -28.77 -12.28 -27.64
CA LYS A 296 -29.13 -13.68 -27.87
C LYS A 296 -30.66 -13.86 -27.96
N GLU A 297 -31.12 -15.05 -28.39
CA GLU A 297 -32.53 -15.39 -28.58
C GLU A 297 -33.38 -15.22 -27.31
N ASP A 298 -32.79 -15.44 -26.13
CA ASP A 298 -33.43 -15.24 -24.83
C ASP A 298 -33.54 -13.78 -24.38
N GLY A 299 -33.10 -12.83 -25.21
CA GLY A 299 -33.09 -11.39 -24.94
C GLY A 299 -31.89 -10.92 -24.08
N SER A 300 -31.01 -11.81 -23.67
CA SER A 300 -29.79 -11.45 -22.95
C SER A 300 -28.78 -10.73 -23.84
N VAL A 301 -27.98 -9.81 -23.26
CA VAL A 301 -26.98 -9.02 -23.99
C VAL A 301 -25.57 -9.47 -23.57
N TRP A 302 -24.73 -9.68 -24.55
CA TRP A 302 -23.39 -10.23 -24.41
C TRP A 302 -22.34 -9.39 -25.14
N CYS A 303 -21.09 -9.49 -24.69
CA CYS A 303 -19.92 -9.00 -25.40
C CYS A 303 -19.04 -10.19 -25.80
N ASP A 304 -18.67 -10.26 -27.07
CA ASP A 304 -17.73 -11.26 -27.58
C ASP A 304 -16.29 -10.80 -27.34
N LEU A 305 -15.53 -11.62 -26.63
CA LEU A 305 -14.10 -11.43 -26.35
C LEU A 305 -13.25 -12.60 -26.84
N THR A 306 -13.81 -13.48 -27.68
CA THR A 306 -13.14 -14.69 -28.19
C THR A 306 -11.94 -14.39 -29.08
N ASP A 307 -11.96 -13.27 -29.80
CA ASP A 307 -10.84 -12.74 -30.58
C ASP A 307 -9.62 -12.35 -29.68
N GLU A 308 -9.84 -12.14 -28.39
CA GLU A 308 -8.80 -11.85 -27.40
C GLU A 308 -8.46 -13.07 -26.52
N GLY A 309 -8.96 -14.25 -26.87
CA GLY A 309 -8.73 -15.51 -26.13
C GLY A 309 -9.50 -15.61 -24.82
N LEU A 310 -10.59 -14.86 -24.66
CA LEU A 310 -11.50 -14.87 -23.53
C LEU A 310 -12.88 -15.39 -23.94
N ASP A 311 -13.75 -15.68 -22.96
CA ASP A 311 -15.12 -16.11 -23.22
C ASP A 311 -16.04 -14.92 -23.54
N GLU A 312 -17.19 -15.23 -24.18
CA GLU A 312 -18.30 -14.27 -24.25
C GLU A 312 -18.76 -13.86 -22.85
N LYS A 313 -19.00 -12.58 -22.63
CA LYS A 313 -19.38 -12.06 -21.32
C LYS A 313 -20.82 -11.56 -21.30
N LEU A 314 -21.63 -12.12 -20.40
CA LEU A 314 -22.99 -11.65 -20.12
C LEU A 314 -22.93 -10.26 -19.49
N LEU A 315 -23.71 -9.33 -20.04
CA LEU A 315 -23.86 -7.96 -19.54
C LEU A 315 -25.28 -7.66 -19.05
N LEU A 316 -26.30 -8.25 -19.68
CA LEU A 316 -27.71 -8.09 -19.27
C LEU A 316 -28.41 -9.45 -19.40
N ARG A 317 -29.15 -9.85 -18.39
CA ARG A 317 -29.97 -11.06 -18.44
C ARG A 317 -31.19 -10.88 -19.34
N GLY A 318 -31.81 -11.97 -19.79
CA GLY A 318 -33.01 -11.95 -20.61
C GLY A 318 -34.20 -11.23 -19.97
N ASP A 319 -34.28 -11.21 -18.64
CA ASP A 319 -35.26 -10.45 -17.87
C ASP A 319 -34.91 -8.96 -17.71
N ARG A 320 -33.86 -8.48 -18.40
CA ARG A 320 -33.36 -7.11 -18.35
C ARG A 320 -32.70 -6.71 -17.02
N THR A 321 -32.35 -7.65 -16.14
CA THR A 321 -31.56 -7.37 -14.93
C THR A 321 -30.09 -7.27 -15.25
N SER A 322 -29.41 -6.27 -14.66
CA SER A 322 -27.97 -6.06 -14.79
C SER A 322 -27.17 -7.12 -14.02
N VAL A 323 -25.96 -7.36 -14.46
CA VAL A 323 -24.94 -8.15 -13.72
C VAL A 323 -23.86 -7.20 -13.16
N TYR A 324 -23.02 -7.70 -12.28
CA TYR A 324 -21.93 -6.88 -11.69
C TYR A 324 -21.05 -6.20 -12.73
N MET A 325 -20.73 -6.90 -13.84
CA MET A 325 -19.93 -6.33 -14.92
C MET A 325 -20.53 -5.03 -15.48
N THR A 326 -21.85 -4.98 -15.65
CA THR A 326 -22.54 -3.79 -16.17
C THR A 326 -22.45 -2.60 -15.21
N GLN A 327 -22.55 -2.89 -13.91
CA GLN A 327 -22.41 -1.85 -12.87
C GLN A 327 -20.98 -1.29 -12.85
N ASP A 328 -19.98 -2.17 -12.93
CA ASP A 328 -18.57 -1.77 -12.90
C ASP A 328 -18.19 -0.96 -14.16
N LEU A 329 -18.71 -1.34 -15.33
CA LEU A 329 -18.59 -0.55 -16.55
C LEU A 329 -19.16 0.86 -16.36
N GLY A 330 -20.38 0.96 -15.85
CA GLY A 330 -21.04 2.25 -15.59
C GLY A 330 -20.30 3.10 -14.56
N THR A 331 -19.83 2.48 -13.49
CA THR A 331 -19.07 3.16 -12.44
C THR A 331 -17.73 3.70 -12.98
N ALA A 332 -17.02 2.91 -13.80
CA ALA A 332 -15.77 3.36 -14.42
C ALA A 332 -16.00 4.57 -15.33
N VAL A 333 -17.02 4.50 -16.21
CA VAL A 333 -17.35 5.61 -17.11
C VAL A 333 -17.77 6.86 -16.33
N GLY A 334 -18.61 6.71 -15.32
CA GLY A 334 -19.02 7.82 -14.45
C GLY A 334 -17.83 8.50 -13.76
N ARG A 335 -16.87 7.74 -13.26
CA ARG A 335 -15.67 8.29 -12.60
C ARG A 335 -14.84 9.19 -13.51
N PHE A 336 -14.64 8.78 -14.77
CA PHE A 336 -13.94 9.59 -15.76
C PHE A 336 -14.76 10.77 -16.26
N ALA A 337 -16.10 10.66 -16.26
CA ALA A 337 -16.98 11.76 -16.63
C ALA A 337 -17.09 12.84 -15.55
N ASP A 338 -17.15 12.43 -14.28
CA ASP A 338 -17.40 13.32 -13.14
C ASP A 338 -16.10 13.93 -12.58
N ASN A 339 -14.94 13.35 -12.90
CA ASN A 339 -13.65 13.78 -12.39
C ASN A 339 -12.65 13.92 -13.55
N ASP A 340 -11.83 14.94 -13.49
CA ASP A 340 -10.72 15.11 -14.44
C ASP A 340 -9.54 14.21 -14.07
N ILE A 341 -9.74 12.88 -14.22
CA ILE A 341 -8.73 11.87 -13.92
C ILE A 341 -8.13 11.31 -15.20
N GLN A 342 -6.83 11.05 -15.18
CA GLN A 342 -6.10 10.44 -16.28
C GLN A 342 -5.85 8.94 -16.06
N ARG A 343 -5.85 8.50 -14.78
CA ARG A 343 -5.61 7.09 -14.41
C ARG A 343 -6.54 6.66 -13.28
N LEU A 344 -6.91 5.37 -13.30
CA LEU A 344 -7.70 4.77 -12.23
C LEU A 344 -7.06 3.44 -11.80
N ILE A 345 -6.76 3.33 -10.51
CA ILE A 345 -6.16 2.14 -9.90
C ILE A 345 -7.20 1.49 -8.99
N TYR A 346 -7.50 0.22 -9.25
CA TYR A 346 -8.36 -0.62 -8.42
C TYR A 346 -7.51 -1.51 -7.52
N THR A 347 -7.55 -1.30 -6.21
CA THR A 347 -6.86 -2.15 -5.23
C THR A 347 -7.78 -3.29 -4.81
N VAL A 348 -7.66 -4.45 -5.45
CA VAL A 348 -8.57 -5.60 -5.24
C VAL A 348 -7.75 -6.91 -5.20
N GLY A 349 -8.25 -7.91 -4.46
CA GLY A 349 -7.60 -9.22 -4.33
C GLY A 349 -7.48 -9.96 -5.68
N ASN A 350 -6.49 -10.82 -5.78
CA ASN A 350 -6.14 -11.54 -7.01
C ASN A 350 -7.22 -12.52 -7.50
N GLU A 351 -8.20 -12.85 -6.68
CA GLU A 351 -9.36 -13.63 -7.10
C GLU A 351 -10.23 -12.89 -8.13
N GLN A 352 -10.06 -11.58 -8.29
CA GLN A 352 -10.78 -10.76 -9.26
C GLN A 352 -9.95 -10.43 -10.53
N ASP A 353 -8.77 -11.03 -10.70
CA ASP A 353 -7.89 -10.76 -11.86
C ASP A 353 -8.65 -10.93 -13.20
N TYR A 354 -9.37 -12.02 -13.36
CA TYR A 354 -10.15 -12.31 -14.57
C TYR A 354 -11.28 -11.30 -14.79
N HIS A 355 -11.96 -10.87 -13.73
CA HIS A 355 -13.02 -9.87 -13.81
C HIS A 355 -12.49 -8.52 -14.32
N PHE A 356 -11.38 -8.02 -13.77
CA PHE A 356 -10.80 -6.75 -14.19
C PHE A 356 -10.20 -6.83 -15.60
N GLN A 357 -9.62 -7.96 -15.98
CA GLN A 357 -9.17 -8.19 -17.36
C GLN A 357 -10.31 -8.01 -18.35
N ILE A 358 -11.48 -8.60 -18.08
CA ILE A 358 -12.67 -8.47 -18.92
C ILE A 358 -13.20 -7.03 -18.92
N LEU A 359 -13.31 -6.41 -17.74
CA LEU A 359 -13.79 -5.03 -17.59
C LEU A 359 -12.99 -4.06 -18.49
N PHE A 360 -11.65 -4.12 -18.40
CA PHE A 360 -10.78 -3.23 -19.18
C PHE A 360 -10.88 -3.49 -20.69
N LYS A 361 -11.03 -4.75 -21.10
CA LYS A 361 -11.21 -5.13 -22.51
C LYS A 361 -12.52 -4.61 -23.10
N ILE A 362 -13.62 -4.74 -22.35
CA ILE A 362 -14.93 -4.22 -22.79
C ILE A 362 -14.88 -2.71 -22.96
N LEU A 363 -14.31 -1.98 -22.00
CA LEU A 363 -14.16 -0.52 -22.09
C LEU A 363 -13.31 -0.09 -23.28
N LYS A 364 -12.24 -0.83 -23.57
CA LYS A 364 -11.42 -0.60 -24.76
C LYS A 364 -12.20 -0.87 -26.06
N LYS A 365 -12.98 -1.95 -26.15
CA LYS A 365 -13.83 -2.27 -27.30
C LYS A 365 -14.92 -1.21 -27.52
N LEU A 366 -15.45 -0.62 -26.44
CA LEU A 366 -16.38 0.51 -26.52
C LEU A 366 -15.73 1.80 -27.04
N GLY A 367 -14.39 1.87 -27.13
CA GLY A 367 -13.64 2.98 -27.69
C GLY A 367 -13.23 4.04 -26.67
N TYR A 368 -13.27 3.75 -25.38
CA TYR A 368 -12.77 4.66 -24.35
C TYR A 368 -11.24 4.67 -24.34
N SER A 369 -10.62 5.78 -24.76
CA SER A 369 -9.15 5.93 -24.83
C SER A 369 -8.46 5.80 -23.48
N TRP A 370 -9.11 6.23 -22.41
CA TRP A 370 -8.59 6.12 -21.04
C TRP A 370 -8.58 4.67 -20.49
N ALA A 371 -9.22 3.71 -21.18
CA ALA A 371 -9.21 2.30 -20.75
C ALA A 371 -7.80 1.70 -20.70
N GLU A 372 -6.82 2.26 -21.42
CA GLU A 372 -5.41 1.87 -21.35
C GLU A 372 -4.72 2.34 -20.06
N HIS A 373 -5.32 3.27 -19.33
CA HIS A 373 -4.82 3.83 -18.07
C HIS A 373 -5.53 3.27 -16.83
N LEU A 374 -6.33 2.21 -17.03
CA LEU A 374 -6.89 1.43 -15.93
C LEU A 374 -5.86 0.42 -15.43
N TYR A 375 -5.75 0.28 -14.12
CA TYR A 375 -4.83 -0.66 -13.51
C TYR A 375 -5.48 -1.42 -12.36
N HIS A 376 -5.39 -2.74 -12.38
CA HIS A 376 -5.75 -3.58 -11.25
C HIS A 376 -4.49 -3.83 -10.40
N LEU A 377 -4.41 -3.15 -9.25
CA LEU A 377 -3.43 -3.46 -8.22
C LEU A 377 -3.89 -4.74 -7.51
N SER A 378 -3.60 -5.86 -8.18
CA SER A 378 -3.89 -7.20 -7.69
C SER A 378 -2.97 -7.54 -6.52
N TYR A 379 -3.55 -8.05 -5.41
CA TYR A 379 -2.75 -8.44 -4.27
C TYR A 379 -3.09 -9.87 -3.79
N GLY A 380 -2.07 -10.56 -3.28
CA GLY A 380 -2.20 -11.90 -2.72
C GLY A 380 -2.91 -11.89 -1.37
N MET A 381 -3.54 -13.01 -1.04
CA MET A 381 -4.28 -13.18 0.22
C MET A 381 -3.36 -13.16 1.44
N VAL A 382 -3.93 -12.71 2.58
CA VAL A 382 -3.30 -12.84 3.91
C VAL A 382 -3.87 -14.08 4.58
N GLU A 383 -2.99 -14.91 5.10
CA GLU A 383 -3.34 -16.12 5.85
C GLU A 383 -2.82 -15.98 7.29
N LEU A 384 -3.48 -16.66 8.22
CA LEU A 384 -3.01 -16.78 9.61
C LEU A 384 -2.35 -18.15 9.81
N PRO A 385 -1.46 -18.31 10.82
CA PRO A 385 -0.83 -19.60 11.13
C PRO A 385 -1.82 -20.74 11.33
N ASN A 386 -3.03 -20.45 11.77
CA ASN A 386 -4.10 -21.40 12.05
C ASN A 386 -4.98 -21.74 10.82
N GLY A 387 -4.63 -21.26 9.62
CA GLY A 387 -5.30 -21.56 8.35
C GLY A 387 -5.99 -20.37 7.69
N LYS A 388 -6.61 -20.64 6.51
CA LYS A 388 -7.32 -19.62 5.71
C LYS A 388 -8.53 -19.06 6.46
N MET A 389 -8.75 -17.76 6.32
CA MET A 389 -9.98 -17.10 6.77
C MET A 389 -11.19 -17.66 6.01
N LYS A 390 -12.05 -18.41 6.67
CA LYS A 390 -13.30 -18.90 6.08
C LYS A 390 -14.46 -17.97 6.48
N SER A 391 -14.99 -17.24 5.53
CA SER A 391 -16.08 -16.27 5.76
C SER A 391 -17.45 -16.90 6.12
N ARG A 392 -17.61 -18.23 6.01
CA ARG A 392 -18.89 -18.94 6.19
C ARG A 392 -19.08 -19.63 7.56
N GLU A 393 -18.06 -19.65 8.41
CA GLU A 393 -18.07 -20.39 9.69
C GLU A 393 -17.80 -19.50 10.93
N GLY A 394 -17.90 -18.17 10.80
CA GLY A 394 -17.60 -17.25 11.92
C GLY A 394 -16.12 -17.17 12.32
N THR A 395 -15.21 -17.70 11.50
CA THR A 395 -13.76 -17.75 11.75
C THR A 395 -12.97 -16.64 11.04
N VAL A 396 -13.66 -15.60 10.56
CA VAL A 396 -13.00 -14.42 9.97
C VAL A 396 -12.48 -13.55 11.08
N VAL A 397 -11.19 -13.26 11.07
CA VAL A 397 -10.59 -12.33 12.03
C VAL A 397 -11.09 -10.91 11.75
N ASP A 398 -11.90 -10.40 12.66
CA ASP A 398 -12.41 -9.03 12.68
C ASP A 398 -11.23 -8.04 12.71
N ALA A 399 -11.35 -6.95 11.95
CA ALA A 399 -10.29 -5.95 11.87
C ALA A 399 -10.06 -5.23 13.21
N ASP A 400 -11.13 -4.95 13.95
CA ASP A 400 -11.03 -4.26 15.23
C ASP A 400 -10.45 -5.19 16.31
N ASP A 401 -10.85 -6.47 16.31
CA ASP A 401 -10.31 -7.48 17.22
C ASP A 401 -8.80 -7.66 16.97
N LEU A 402 -8.36 -7.68 15.70
CA LEU A 402 -6.94 -7.77 15.35
C LEU A 402 -6.15 -6.51 15.76
N MET A 403 -6.69 -5.33 15.50
CA MET A 403 -6.04 -4.07 15.95
C MET A 403 -5.93 -4.02 17.47
N GLN A 404 -6.91 -4.55 18.19
CA GLN A 404 -6.89 -4.65 19.65
C GLN A 404 -5.83 -5.66 20.12
N GLU A 405 -5.70 -6.79 19.48
CA GLU A 405 -4.63 -7.77 19.76
C GLU A 405 -3.26 -7.14 19.57
N MET A 406 -3.04 -6.40 18.48
CA MET A 406 -1.77 -5.72 18.21
C MET A 406 -1.43 -4.67 19.27
N TYR A 407 -2.42 -3.88 19.69
CA TYR A 407 -2.27 -2.93 20.79
C TYR A 407 -1.85 -3.64 22.10
N LEU A 408 -2.54 -4.72 22.48
CA LEU A 408 -2.25 -5.47 23.70
C LEU A 408 -0.84 -6.10 23.65
N THR A 409 -0.46 -6.70 22.54
CA THR A 409 0.87 -7.29 22.35
C THR A 409 1.97 -6.22 22.45
N ALA A 410 1.76 -5.04 21.87
CA ALA A 410 2.70 -3.93 21.97
C ALA A 410 2.81 -3.42 23.44
N LYS A 411 1.69 -3.35 24.16
CA LYS A 411 1.62 -2.97 25.56
C LYS A 411 2.42 -3.93 26.44
N GLU A 412 2.19 -5.23 26.31
CA GLU A 412 2.91 -6.28 27.05
C GLU A 412 4.42 -6.19 26.80
N LYS A 413 4.83 -6.11 25.54
CA LYS A 413 6.24 -5.99 25.16
C LYS A 413 6.90 -4.72 25.70
N ALA A 414 6.22 -3.58 25.66
CA ALA A 414 6.75 -2.33 26.18
C ALA A 414 6.91 -2.38 27.72
N GLN A 415 5.97 -3.00 28.43
CA GLN A 415 6.03 -3.21 29.88
C GLN A 415 7.17 -4.16 30.28
N GLU A 416 7.36 -5.28 29.56
CA GLU A 416 8.49 -6.20 29.78
C GLU A 416 9.85 -5.50 29.65
N LEU A 417 9.96 -4.55 28.72
CA LEU A 417 11.20 -3.81 28.46
C LEU A 417 11.42 -2.60 29.39
N GLY A 418 10.42 -2.21 30.19
CA GLY A 418 10.51 -1.07 31.13
C GLY A 418 10.79 0.29 30.50
N LYS A 419 10.51 0.45 29.18
CA LYS A 419 11.01 1.59 28.39
C LYS A 419 10.18 2.87 28.51
N LEU A 420 8.92 2.79 28.95
CA LEU A 420 7.98 3.91 28.96
C LEU A 420 7.64 4.42 30.36
N GLU A 421 8.42 4.04 31.40
CA GLU A 421 8.12 4.39 32.80
C GLU A 421 8.04 5.90 33.06
N ALA A 422 8.78 6.70 32.31
CA ALA A 422 8.83 8.16 32.45
C ALA A 422 7.65 8.92 31.76
N LEU A 423 6.74 8.22 31.10
CA LEU A 423 5.57 8.79 30.43
C LEU A 423 4.33 8.75 31.34
N THR A 424 3.39 9.69 31.11
CA THR A 424 2.05 9.62 31.69
C THR A 424 1.28 8.41 31.14
N GLU A 425 0.24 7.95 31.84
CA GLU A 425 -0.56 6.80 31.38
C GLU A 425 -1.21 7.09 30.00
N GLU A 426 -1.68 8.31 29.76
CA GLU A 426 -2.23 8.72 28.47
C GLU A 426 -1.19 8.63 27.34
N GLU A 427 0.04 9.11 27.58
CA GLU A 427 1.15 9.00 26.61
C GLU A 427 1.55 7.55 26.37
N LYS A 428 1.53 6.71 27.40
CA LYS A 428 1.80 5.26 27.27
C LYS A 428 0.75 4.59 26.38
N GLU A 429 -0.55 4.79 26.67
CA GLU A 429 -1.65 4.19 25.92
C GLU A 429 -1.58 4.61 24.43
N LYS A 430 -1.34 5.90 24.15
CA LYS A 430 -1.14 6.39 22.79
C LYS A 430 0.09 5.76 22.11
N SER A 431 1.17 5.55 22.86
CA SER A 431 2.38 4.92 22.31
C SER A 431 2.14 3.45 21.98
N TYR A 432 1.42 2.70 22.84
CA TYR A 432 1.07 1.31 22.58
C TYR A 432 0.23 1.17 21.31
N GLU A 433 -0.75 2.06 21.11
CA GLU A 433 -1.57 2.08 19.90
C GLU A 433 -0.73 2.37 18.64
N ILE A 434 0.11 3.40 18.67
CA ILE A 434 0.98 3.76 17.53
C ILE A 434 1.96 2.64 17.20
N VAL A 435 2.54 1.99 18.20
CA VAL A 435 3.52 0.91 18.01
C VAL A 435 2.83 -0.36 17.52
N GLY A 436 1.72 -0.75 18.14
CA GLY A 436 0.95 -1.93 17.75
C GLY A 436 0.41 -1.83 16.32
N LEU A 437 -0.25 -0.72 15.99
CA LEU A 437 -0.72 -0.49 14.63
C LEU A 437 0.45 -0.30 13.64
N GLY A 438 1.55 0.30 14.07
CA GLY A 438 2.77 0.43 13.27
C GLY A 438 3.35 -0.92 12.89
N ALA A 439 3.37 -1.87 13.84
CA ALA A 439 3.79 -3.24 13.60
C ALA A 439 2.92 -3.94 12.55
N LEU A 440 1.59 -3.88 12.70
CA LEU A 440 0.61 -4.43 11.75
C LEU A 440 0.80 -3.85 10.35
N LYS A 441 0.81 -2.53 10.23
CA LYS A 441 0.89 -1.82 8.96
C LYS A 441 2.20 -2.13 8.23
N TYR A 442 3.32 -2.06 8.95
CA TYR A 442 4.63 -2.35 8.38
C TYR A 442 4.72 -3.80 7.88
N PHE A 443 4.23 -4.76 8.67
CA PHE A 443 4.21 -6.17 8.29
C PHE A 443 3.43 -6.39 6.98
N MET A 444 2.26 -5.75 6.85
CA MET A 444 1.41 -5.84 5.65
C MET A 444 2.04 -5.22 4.40
N LEU A 445 2.85 -4.15 4.57
CA LEU A 445 3.36 -3.34 3.48
C LEU A 445 4.80 -3.68 3.05
N LYS A 446 5.60 -4.35 3.90
CA LYS A 446 6.99 -4.73 3.56
C LYS A 446 7.10 -5.84 2.52
N VAL A 447 6.02 -6.57 2.27
CA VAL A 447 5.94 -7.67 1.31
C VAL A 447 5.33 -7.16 0.01
N ASP A 448 5.89 -7.57 -1.13
CA ASP A 448 5.35 -7.25 -2.45
C ASP A 448 3.83 -7.54 -2.51
N PRO A 449 3.01 -6.62 -3.04
CA PRO A 449 1.56 -6.79 -3.08
C PRO A 449 1.10 -8.11 -3.70
N LYS A 450 1.74 -8.58 -4.78
CA LYS A 450 1.36 -9.80 -5.51
C LYS A 450 1.64 -11.09 -4.73
N LYS A 451 2.48 -11.04 -3.69
CA LYS A 451 2.80 -12.22 -2.89
C LYS A 451 1.73 -12.48 -1.84
N LYS A 452 1.40 -13.76 -1.65
CA LYS A 452 0.68 -14.22 -0.46
C LYS A 452 1.54 -14.01 0.77
N MET A 453 0.91 -13.80 1.91
CA MET A 453 1.62 -13.64 3.16
C MET A 453 0.93 -14.37 4.32
N LEU A 454 1.74 -14.84 5.24
CA LEU A 454 1.32 -15.38 6.52
C LEU A 454 1.56 -14.29 7.59
N PHE A 455 0.49 -13.84 8.24
CA PHE A 455 0.59 -12.83 9.27
C PHE A 455 0.71 -13.48 10.65
N ASN A 456 1.78 -13.13 11.39
CA ASN A 456 2.00 -13.53 12.77
C ASN A 456 2.07 -12.28 13.66
N PRO A 457 1.08 -12.06 14.55
CA PRO A 457 1.06 -10.92 15.46
C PRO A 457 2.32 -10.78 16.32
N GLU A 458 2.78 -11.86 16.95
CA GLU A 458 3.93 -11.85 17.86
C GLU A 458 5.23 -11.44 17.16
N GLU A 459 5.49 -12.00 15.97
CA GLU A 459 6.68 -11.66 15.18
C GLU A 459 6.66 -10.22 14.67
N SER A 460 5.48 -9.67 14.41
CA SER A 460 5.34 -8.32 13.87
C SER A 460 5.70 -7.22 14.86
N VAL A 461 5.60 -7.49 16.17
CA VAL A 461 5.87 -6.53 17.27
C VAL A 461 7.31 -6.65 17.80
N ASP A 462 8.17 -7.48 17.22
CA ASP A 462 9.55 -7.62 17.64
C ASP A 462 10.33 -6.30 17.43
N PHE A 463 11.08 -5.89 18.46
CA PHE A 463 11.97 -4.74 18.43
C PHE A 463 13.33 -5.03 17.79
N ASN A 464 13.60 -6.29 17.45
CA ASN A 464 14.79 -6.73 16.76
C ASN A 464 14.40 -7.35 15.41
N GLY A 465 14.86 -6.79 14.31
CA GLY A 465 14.58 -7.34 13.00
C GLY A 465 13.80 -6.39 12.09
N ASN A 466 13.29 -6.92 10.99
CA ASN A 466 12.60 -6.13 9.96
C ASN A 466 11.13 -5.89 10.36
N THR A 467 10.90 -4.99 11.31
CA THR A 467 9.58 -4.68 11.91
C THR A 467 9.34 -3.18 12.03
N GLY A 468 8.06 -2.80 12.14
CA GLY A 468 7.67 -1.40 12.40
C GLY A 468 8.26 -0.86 13.70
N PRO A 469 8.12 -1.57 14.84
CA PRO A 469 8.68 -1.13 16.12
C PRO A 469 10.19 -0.92 16.12
N PHE A 470 10.96 -1.72 15.39
CA PHE A 470 12.40 -1.51 15.21
C PHE A 470 12.70 -0.14 14.60
N ILE A 471 11.94 0.24 13.56
CA ILE A 471 12.12 1.52 12.86
C ILE A 471 11.63 2.69 13.75
N GLN A 472 10.48 2.54 14.39
CA GLN A 472 9.93 3.54 15.32
C GLN A 472 10.87 3.79 16.50
N TYR A 473 11.51 2.74 17.02
CA TYR A 473 12.50 2.86 18.10
C TYR A 473 13.73 3.66 17.67
N ALA A 474 14.23 3.47 16.45
CA ALA A 474 15.34 4.27 15.93
C ALA A 474 14.96 5.76 15.82
N TYR A 475 13.74 6.06 15.39
CA TYR A 475 13.23 7.44 15.37
C TYR A 475 13.18 8.04 16.78
N ALA A 476 12.60 7.34 17.76
CA ALA A 476 12.54 7.81 19.14
C ALA A 476 13.93 8.04 19.76
N ARG A 477 14.92 7.19 19.41
CA ARG A 477 16.33 7.38 19.78
C ARG A 477 16.90 8.68 19.22
N ILE A 478 16.61 8.97 17.94
CA ILE A 478 17.03 10.22 17.29
C ILE A 478 16.41 11.42 18.02
N GLN A 479 15.11 11.40 18.31
CA GLN A 479 14.44 12.49 19.02
C GLN A 479 15.05 12.71 20.43
N SER A 480 15.36 11.64 21.12
CA SER A 480 16.02 11.70 22.44
C SER A 480 17.44 12.25 22.35
N LEU A 481 18.18 11.97 21.27
CA LEU A 481 19.50 12.54 21.01
C LEU A 481 19.40 14.06 20.75
N LEU A 482 18.50 14.48 19.86
CA LEU A 482 18.30 15.86 19.49
C LEU A 482 17.82 16.72 20.68
N LYS A 483 16.96 16.17 21.52
CA LYS A 483 16.52 16.84 22.75
C LYS A 483 17.68 17.12 23.71
N ARG A 484 18.65 16.19 23.81
CA ARG A 484 19.86 16.42 24.64
C ARG A 484 20.82 17.44 24.05
N ALA A 485 20.72 17.70 22.74
CA ALA A 485 21.51 18.68 21.99
C ALA A 485 20.75 19.99 21.78
N GLU A 486 19.64 20.22 22.49
CA GLU A 486 18.80 21.42 22.34
C GLU A 486 19.63 22.71 22.45
N GLY A 487 19.45 23.64 21.49
CA GLY A 487 20.22 24.89 21.40
C GLY A 487 21.52 24.80 20.57
N THR A 488 21.90 23.61 20.08
CA THR A 488 23.03 23.47 19.16
C THR A 488 22.61 23.91 17.75
N ASP A 489 23.36 24.82 17.12
CA ASP A 489 23.18 25.13 15.70
C ASP A 489 23.80 24.02 14.83
N PHE A 490 23.33 23.87 13.59
CA PHE A 490 23.81 22.86 12.65
C PHE A 490 24.80 23.42 11.59
N ASN A 491 25.36 24.60 11.82
CA ASN A 491 26.39 25.15 10.95
C ASN A 491 27.74 24.50 11.28
N PHE A 492 28.31 23.82 10.31
CA PHE A 492 29.62 23.15 10.41
C PHE A 492 30.52 23.45 9.22
N SER A 493 31.82 23.33 9.42
CA SER A 493 32.82 23.45 8.36
C SER A 493 32.74 22.24 7.40
N GLU A 494 32.91 22.49 6.10
CA GLU A 494 33.00 21.42 5.09
C GLU A 494 34.36 20.68 5.11
N ASN A 495 35.32 21.14 5.90
CA ASN A 495 36.64 20.52 6.05
C ASN A 495 36.64 19.51 7.21
N ILE A 496 35.71 18.56 7.20
CA ILE A 496 35.66 17.44 8.13
C ILE A 496 35.93 16.15 7.38
N ALA A 497 36.64 15.24 8.04
CA ALA A 497 36.80 13.88 7.52
C ALA A 497 35.59 13.03 7.88
N LEU A 498 35.07 12.28 6.92
CA LEU A 498 33.92 11.40 7.07
C LEU A 498 34.38 9.95 7.34
N SER A 499 33.74 9.29 8.28
CA SER A 499 33.85 7.84 8.45
C SER A 499 33.07 7.09 7.37
N GLU A 500 33.38 5.83 7.16
CA GLU A 500 32.64 4.99 6.21
C GLU A 500 31.14 4.90 6.55
N ASN A 501 30.79 4.75 7.86
CA ASN A 501 29.38 4.74 8.29
C ASN A 501 28.62 6.04 7.97
N GLU A 502 29.30 7.19 8.02
CA GLU A 502 28.73 8.48 7.65
C GLU A 502 28.47 8.56 6.15
N LYS A 503 29.43 8.09 5.31
CA LYS A 503 29.28 8.05 3.85
C LYS A 503 28.15 7.11 3.42
N GLU A 504 28.12 5.90 3.97
CA GLU A 504 27.07 4.91 3.69
C GLU A 504 25.67 5.47 4.03
N LEU A 505 25.54 6.13 5.18
CA LEU A 505 24.28 6.74 5.59
C LEU A 505 23.88 7.89 4.66
N ILE A 506 24.79 8.77 4.26
CA ILE A 506 24.53 9.85 3.30
C ILE A 506 24.07 9.29 1.96
N ILE A 507 24.74 8.25 1.45
CA ILE A 507 24.36 7.57 0.20
C ILE A 507 22.91 7.07 0.32
N ALA A 508 22.60 6.32 1.36
CA ALA A 508 21.28 5.75 1.56
C ALA A 508 20.19 6.84 1.68
N LEU A 509 20.44 7.90 2.45
CA LEU A 509 19.50 9.02 2.56
C LEU A 509 19.27 9.71 1.21
N SER A 510 20.32 9.80 0.37
CA SER A 510 20.23 10.40 -0.97
C SER A 510 19.33 9.63 -1.93
N GLU A 511 19.07 8.35 -1.67
CA GLU A 511 18.22 7.47 -2.49
C GLU A 511 16.71 7.61 -2.18
N TYR A 512 16.32 8.42 -1.18
CA TYR A 512 14.93 8.57 -0.74
C TYR A 512 13.98 8.88 -1.91
N LYS A 513 14.26 9.94 -2.68
CA LYS A 513 13.39 10.36 -3.80
C LYS A 513 13.30 9.31 -4.91
N GLU A 514 14.43 8.71 -5.28
CA GLU A 514 14.46 7.62 -6.26
C GLU A 514 13.65 6.42 -5.76
N THR A 515 13.71 6.12 -4.46
CA THR A 515 12.92 5.05 -3.86
C THR A 515 11.42 5.35 -3.90
N VAL A 516 11.01 6.59 -3.62
CA VAL A 516 9.61 7.01 -3.76
C VAL A 516 9.15 6.86 -5.21
N SER A 517 9.95 7.31 -6.18
CA SER A 517 9.65 7.18 -7.61
C SER A 517 9.54 5.70 -8.03
N LYS A 518 10.43 4.84 -7.56
CA LYS A 518 10.35 3.38 -7.80
C LYS A 518 9.09 2.77 -7.19
N ALA A 519 8.76 3.15 -5.96
CA ALA A 519 7.55 2.66 -5.29
C ALA A 519 6.27 3.11 -6.01
N ALA A 520 6.24 4.36 -6.49
CA ALA A 520 5.13 4.90 -7.29
C ALA A 520 5.00 4.18 -8.65
N ALA A 521 6.09 4.00 -9.37
CA ALA A 521 6.10 3.35 -10.69
C ALA A 521 5.71 1.87 -10.59
N ALA A 522 6.18 1.16 -9.55
CA ALA A 522 5.86 -0.24 -9.31
C ALA A 522 4.50 -0.44 -8.62
N LEU A 523 3.85 0.62 -8.13
CA LEU A 523 2.69 0.58 -7.26
C LEU A 523 2.90 -0.41 -6.08
N SER A 524 4.08 -0.33 -5.45
CA SER A 524 4.49 -1.25 -4.38
C SER A 524 5.11 -0.51 -3.19
N PRO A 525 4.40 -0.42 -2.06
CA PRO A 525 4.93 0.19 -0.84
C PRO A 525 6.14 -0.56 -0.27
N ALA A 526 6.34 -1.83 -0.66
CA ALA A 526 7.44 -2.66 -0.18
C ALA A 526 8.82 -2.06 -0.50
N HIS A 527 8.97 -1.32 -1.59
CA HIS A 527 10.21 -0.61 -1.90
C HIS A 527 10.57 0.38 -0.79
N LEU A 528 9.60 1.17 -0.35
CA LEU A 528 9.80 2.18 0.68
C LEU A 528 9.97 1.56 2.06
N ALA A 529 9.18 0.52 2.38
CA ALA A 529 9.27 -0.19 3.65
C ALA A 529 10.65 -0.84 3.85
N ASN A 530 11.16 -1.53 2.84
CA ASN A 530 12.49 -2.14 2.91
C ASN A 530 13.62 -1.09 2.90
N TYR A 531 13.46 -0.01 2.15
CA TYR A 531 14.40 1.10 2.15
C TYR A 531 14.56 1.72 3.55
N VAL A 532 13.47 2.08 4.22
CA VAL A 532 13.56 2.71 5.54
C VAL A 532 14.17 1.77 6.59
N TYR A 533 13.96 0.47 6.46
CA TYR A 533 14.62 -0.53 7.30
C TYR A 533 16.14 -0.51 7.11
N GLU A 534 16.62 -0.47 5.86
CA GLU A 534 18.07 -0.38 5.58
C GLU A 534 18.67 0.93 6.08
N VAL A 535 17.97 2.07 5.91
CA VAL A 535 18.40 3.36 6.48
C VAL A 535 18.57 3.27 8.00
N VAL A 536 17.63 2.61 8.69
CA VAL A 536 17.72 2.43 10.15
C VAL A 536 18.88 1.53 10.56
N LYS A 537 19.19 0.48 9.80
CA LYS A 537 20.37 -0.36 10.07
C LYS A 537 21.66 0.44 9.96
N LEU A 538 21.81 1.22 8.89
CA LEU A 538 22.98 2.09 8.69
C LEU A 538 23.06 3.17 9.77
N TYR A 539 21.94 3.78 10.15
CA TYR A 539 21.91 4.72 11.26
C TYR A 539 22.32 4.08 12.58
N ASN A 540 21.88 2.87 12.88
CA ASN A 540 22.29 2.17 14.11
C ASN A 540 23.81 1.87 14.10
N ALA A 541 24.38 1.48 12.98
CA ALA A 541 25.83 1.29 12.84
C ALA A 541 26.59 2.62 13.03
N PHE A 542 26.12 3.68 12.39
CA PHE A 542 26.67 5.03 12.58
C PHE A 542 26.60 5.47 14.05
N TYR A 543 25.44 5.34 14.70
CA TYR A 543 25.23 5.75 16.09
C TYR A 543 26.13 5.01 17.08
N GLN A 544 26.40 3.72 16.84
CA GLN A 544 27.25 2.88 17.70
C GLN A 544 28.74 3.17 17.52
N ASN A 545 29.18 3.43 16.29
CA ASN A 545 30.59 3.54 15.97
C ASN A 545 31.13 5.00 16.01
N ASN A 546 30.24 5.99 16.01
CA ASN A 546 30.63 7.39 15.92
C ASN A 546 30.13 8.19 17.14
N PRO A 547 31.01 8.65 18.06
CA PRO A 547 30.63 9.53 19.15
C PRO A 547 29.97 10.81 18.61
N ILE A 548 28.75 11.13 19.05
CA ILE A 548 28.02 12.32 18.59
C ILE A 548 28.17 13.45 19.60
N LEU A 549 27.51 13.35 20.77
CA LEU A 549 27.51 14.41 21.77
C LEU A 549 28.88 14.67 22.43
N ASN A 550 29.66 13.60 22.59
CA ASN A 550 30.95 13.63 23.25
C ASN A 550 32.14 13.77 22.27
N ASN A 551 31.89 14.24 21.03
CA ASN A 551 32.97 14.50 20.07
C ASN A 551 33.68 15.81 20.46
N GLU A 552 35.03 15.78 20.48
CA GLU A 552 35.87 16.95 20.79
C GLU A 552 35.86 18.00 19.67
N ASN A 553 35.66 17.57 18.43
CA ASN A 553 35.55 18.47 17.29
C ASN A 553 34.10 18.94 17.15
N GLU A 554 33.85 20.21 17.42
CA GLU A 554 32.52 20.83 17.37
C GLU A 554 31.88 20.77 15.96
N ASP A 555 32.64 20.90 14.88
CA ASP A 555 32.11 20.79 13.51
C ASP A 555 31.64 19.37 13.21
N VAL A 556 32.39 18.34 13.61
CA VAL A 556 32.01 16.94 13.48
C VAL A 556 30.78 16.63 14.33
N LYS A 557 30.70 17.16 15.55
CA LYS A 557 29.53 17.02 16.44
C LYS A 557 28.28 17.63 15.80
N LYS A 558 28.36 18.86 15.31
CA LYS A 558 27.25 19.56 14.64
C LYS A 558 26.80 18.81 13.38
N PHE A 559 27.73 18.36 12.55
CA PHE A 559 27.46 17.56 11.37
C PHE A 559 26.70 16.25 11.74
N ARG A 560 27.20 15.49 12.73
CA ARG A 560 26.58 14.24 13.19
C ARG A 560 25.18 14.42 13.75
N LEU A 561 24.95 15.53 14.47
CA LEU A 561 23.63 15.90 14.94
C LEU A 561 22.69 16.22 13.77
N TYR A 562 23.16 16.97 12.78
CA TYR A 562 22.37 17.30 11.59
C TYR A 562 22.09 16.05 10.74
N LEU A 563 23.07 15.15 10.57
CA LEU A 563 22.90 13.85 9.91
C LEU A 563 21.83 13.00 10.62
N SER A 564 21.86 12.98 11.97
CA SER A 564 20.82 12.31 12.75
C SER A 564 19.45 12.93 12.57
N GLN A 565 19.35 14.27 12.56
CA GLN A 565 18.10 14.97 12.33
C GLN A 565 17.51 14.63 10.96
N LEU A 566 18.32 14.73 9.90
CA LEU A 566 17.89 14.44 8.54
C LEU A 566 17.45 12.97 8.39
N THR A 567 18.16 12.05 9.04
CA THR A 567 17.76 10.64 9.12
C THR A 567 16.38 10.50 9.77
N GLY A 568 16.14 11.19 10.88
CA GLY A 568 14.83 11.21 11.55
C GLY A 568 13.71 11.73 10.64
N VAL A 569 13.98 12.77 9.85
CA VAL A 569 13.02 13.29 8.86
C VAL A 569 12.69 12.26 7.79
N VAL A 570 13.71 11.58 7.22
CA VAL A 570 13.53 10.53 6.21
C VAL A 570 12.73 9.35 6.77
N ILE A 571 13.05 8.89 8.00
CA ILE A 571 12.29 7.82 8.66
C ILE A 571 10.83 8.24 8.84
N ARG A 572 10.56 9.41 9.39
CA ARG A 572 9.20 9.92 9.62
C ARG A 572 8.42 10.03 8.32
N LYS A 573 9.01 10.61 7.26
CA LYS A 573 8.37 10.73 5.94
C LYS A 573 8.06 9.36 5.36
N SER A 574 9.01 8.43 5.38
CA SER A 574 8.82 7.08 4.86
C SER A 574 7.70 6.35 5.59
N LEU A 575 7.67 6.40 6.93
CA LEU A 575 6.62 5.78 7.72
C LEU A 575 5.25 6.46 7.49
N HIS A 576 5.22 7.79 7.35
CA HIS A 576 3.99 8.53 7.05
C HIS A 576 3.37 8.11 5.71
N LEU A 577 4.18 7.93 4.66
CA LEU A 577 3.71 7.42 3.37
C LEU A 577 3.13 6.01 3.47
N LEU A 578 3.61 5.21 4.41
CA LEU A 578 3.07 3.88 4.75
C LEU A 578 1.86 3.95 5.71
N GLY A 579 1.40 5.15 6.09
CA GLY A 579 0.33 5.33 7.06
C GLY A 579 0.71 4.94 8.50
N ILE A 580 2.02 4.91 8.82
CA ILE A 580 2.55 4.51 10.13
C ILE A 580 2.94 5.75 10.94
N GLY A 581 2.42 5.84 12.15
CA GLY A 581 2.79 6.88 13.11
C GLY A 581 4.15 6.65 13.76
N VAL A 582 4.73 7.72 14.31
CA VAL A 582 5.97 7.67 15.10
C VAL A 582 5.73 8.22 16.49
N VAL A 583 6.59 7.87 17.43
CA VAL A 583 6.60 8.37 18.81
C VAL A 583 7.96 8.98 19.12
N ASP A 584 7.98 10.09 19.84
CA ASP A 584 9.23 10.81 20.17
C ASP A 584 10.01 10.15 21.31
N ARG A 585 9.34 9.26 22.05
CA ARG A 585 9.93 8.49 23.16
C ARG A 585 9.40 7.05 23.14
N MET A 586 10.31 6.14 23.40
CA MET A 586 10.00 4.72 23.38
C MET A 586 10.94 3.93 24.32
#